data_417460f7cbadf51b6879e5a4fe59b742
#
_entry.id   417460f7cbadf51b6879e5a4fe59b742
#
_cell.length_a   1.000
_cell.length_b   1.000
_cell.length_c   1.000
_cell.angle_alpha   90.00
_cell.angle_beta   90.00
_cell.angle_gamma   90.00
#
_symmetry.space_group_name_H-M   'P 1'
#
loop_
_entity.id
_entity.type
_entity.pdbx_description
1 polymer ?
#
loop_
_entity_poly.entity_id
_entity_poly.type
_entity_poly.pdbx_seq_one_letter_code
_entity_poly.pdbx_strand_id
1 'polypeptide(L)'
;SIGAHADKKIGIDGEDATTGVTSAVEMLRAIGDDEMPDYTGKRVVVIGGGNVAMDVARSSVRLGADKVSIVYRRRKADMTALPEEVEGAEAEGCDVLELMSPVRIEKDENDAAVGLWVQPQMISRIKGGRPSPKTAAKDEVLIPCDLIVVAIGQGIETRYFEEHGVTVKRGTIEALDTSEIKERKGIFAGGDCVTGPATVIRAIAAGKVAAANIDEYLGYHHEITSDVEIPYAGYEDKVPCGRVEVALRDAADRKKDFEPIEYGFSCEEACQESGRCLRCDHFGFGSFRGGREKQW
;
A
#
# COMPACT_ATOMS: atom_id res chain seq x y z
N SER A 1 11.16 -8.25 -13.05
CA SER A 1 10.13 -7.44 -12.37
C SER A 1 9.03 -8.35 -11.84
N ILE A 2 9.24 -8.87 -10.64
CA ILE A 2 8.33 -9.81 -9.97
C ILE A 2 7.43 -9.13 -8.93
N GLY A 3 7.62 -7.82 -8.71
CA GLY A 3 6.86 -7.06 -7.73
C GLY A 3 7.11 -7.50 -6.27
N ALA A 4 6.16 -7.18 -5.41
CA ALA A 4 6.11 -7.59 -4.00
C ALA A 4 4.68 -8.06 -3.70
N HIS A 5 4.40 -9.36 -3.91
CA HIS A 5 3.07 -9.95 -3.83
C HIS A 5 2.95 -11.04 -2.76
N ALA A 6 4.04 -11.28 -2.02
CA ALA A 6 4.01 -12.24 -0.92
C ALA A 6 3.42 -11.59 0.35
N ASP A 7 2.63 -12.34 1.06
CA ASP A 7 2.04 -11.89 2.31
C ASP A 7 3.06 -11.88 3.45
N LYS A 8 2.93 -10.91 4.32
CA LYS A 8 3.67 -10.88 5.58
C LYS A 8 2.79 -11.38 6.70
N LYS A 9 3.31 -12.37 7.42
CA LYS A 9 2.67 -12.90 8.62
C LYS A 9 2.99 -12.05 9.85
N ILE A 10 2.06 -12.03 10.79
CA ILE A 10 2.23 -11.37 12.08
C ILE A 10 3.19 -12.18 12.95
N GLY A 11 3.14 -13.51 12.83
CA GLY A 11 3.92 -14.46 13.62
C GLY A 11 3.33 -14.69 15.00
N ILE A 12 2.01 -14.69 15.14
CA ILE A 12 1.30 -15.00 16.38
C ILE A 12 0.76 -16.41 16.38
N ASP A 13 0.51 -16.94 17.56
CA ASP A 13 -0.06 -18.29 17.73
C ASP A 13 -1.46 -18.37 17.10
N GLY A 14 -1.67 -19.45 16.33
CA GLY A 14 -2.90 -19.71 15.61
C GLY A 14 -2.98 -19.13 14.19
N GLU A 15 -2.06 -18.28 13.76
CA GLU A 15 -2.16 -17.60 12.44
C GLU A 15 -2.25 -18.58 11.25
N ASP A 16 -1.46 -19.66 11.26
CA ASP A 16 -1.40 -20.61 10.15
C ASP A 16 -2.42 -21.76 10.23
N ALA A 17 -2.99 -21.98 11.39
CA ALA A 17 -3.81 -23.16 11.67
C ALA A 17 -5.29 -22.84 11.94
N THR A 18 -5.66 -21.56 11.91
CA THR A 18 -7.01 -21.12 12.25
C THR A 18 -7.81 -20.81 11.00
N THR A 19 -8.97 -21.44 10.84
CA THR A 19 -9.93 -21.09 9.79
C THR A 19 -10.49 -19.69 10.05
N GLY A 20 -10.62 -18.88 9.00
CA GLY A 20 -11.06 -17.49 9.12
C GLY A 20 -9.90 -16.49 9.27
N VAL A 21 -8.66 -16.94 9.09
CA VAL A 21 -7.49 -16.07 8.95
C VAL A 21 -7.06 -16.02 7.49
N THR A 22 -6.97 -14.84 6.91
CA THR A 22 -6.56 -14.65 5.52
C THR A 22 -5.65 -13.43 5.40
N SER A 23 -4.98 -13.29 4.27
CA SER A 23 -4.17 -12.12 3.99
C SER A 23 -4.94 -11.06 3.19
N ALA A 24 -4.48 -9.82 3.28
CA ALA A 24 -5.00 -8.72 2.46
C ALA A 24 -4.82 -9.00 0.95
N VAL A 25 -3.70 -9.63 0.57
CA VAL A 25 -3.41 -9.92 -0.85
C VAL A 25 -4.37 -10.98 -1.39
N GLU A 26 -4.61 -12.05 -0.64
CA GLU A 26 -5.57 -13.10 -1.03
C GLU A 26 -6.99 -12.53 -1.18
N MET A 27 -7.46 -11.77 -0.18
CA MET A 27 -8.78 -11.17 -0.20
C MET A 27 -8.95 -10.21 -1.39
N LEU A 28 -8.02 -9.27 -1.57
CA LEU A 28 -8.12 -8.27 -2.65
C LEU A 28 -7.93 -8.90 -4.04
N ARG A 29 -7.14 -9.98 -4.14
CA ARG A 29 -7.02 -10.75 -5.39
C ARG A 29 -8.34 -11.44 -5.73
N ALA A 30 -8.98 -12.11 -4.78
CA ALA A 30 -10.28 -12.75 -5.01
C ALA A 30 -11.33 -11.74 -5.50
N ILE A 31 -11.36 -10.54 -4.92
CA ILE A 31 -12.22 -9.45 -5.40
C ILE A 31 -11.87 -9.05 -6.84
N GLY A 32 -10.58 -8.91 -7.16
CA GLY A 32 -10.11 -8.55 -8.50
C GLY A 32 -10.35 -9.62 -9.56
N ASP A 33 -10.44 -10.88 -9.14
CA ASP A 33 -10.71 -12.04 -9.99
C ASP A 33 -12.22 -12.37 -10.09
N ASP A 34 -13.10 -11.48 -9.60
CA ASP A 34 -14.55 -11.66 -9.48
C ASP A 34 -14.98 -12.85 -8.60
N GLU A 35 -14.10 -13.32 -7.74
CA GLU A 35 -14.36 -14.38 -6.75
C GLU A 35 -14.70 -13.74 -5.39
N MET A 36 -15.78 -12.95 -5.35
CA MET A 36 -16.17 -12.15 -4.19
C MET A 36 -16.41 -13.03 -2.95
N PRO A 37 -15.62 -12.89 -1.86
CA PRO A 37 -15.91 -13.59 -0.60
C PRO A 37 -17.21 -13.07 0.01
N ASP A 38 -17.94 -13.91 0.72
CA ASP A 38 -19.13 -13.53 1.46
C ASP A 38 -18.82 -13.35 2.95
N TYR A 39 -18.94 -12.11 3.43
CA TYR A 39 -18.74 -11.74 4.83
C TYR A 39 -20.04 -11.39 5.56
N THR A 40 -21.19 -11.72 4.95
CA THR A 40 -22.50 -11.44 5.53
C THR A 40 -22.62 -12.01 6.95
N GLY A 41 -22.98 -11.15 7.89
CA GLY A 41 -23.14 -11.50 9.30
C GLY A 41 -21.83 -11.75 10.05
N LYS A 42 -20.66 -11.48 9.46
CA LYS A 42 -19.36 -11.71 10.10
C LYS A 42 -18.83 -10.44 10.77
N ARG A 43 -18.11 -10.66 11.87
CA ARG A 43 -17.29 -9.63 12.51
C ARG A 43 -15.87 -9.79 11.97
N VAL A 44 -15.36 -8.76 11.32
CA VAL A 44 -14.05 -8.77 10.67
C VAL A 44 -13.06 -7.92 11.46
N VAL A 45 -11.89 -8.46 11.75
CA VAL A 45 -10.76 -7.70 12.29
C VAL A 45 -9.69 -7.58 11.21
N VAL A 46 -9.31 -6.35 10.88
CA VAL A 46 -8.22 -6.03 9.96
C VAL A 46 -7.00 -5.60 10.76
N ILE A 47 -5.87 -6.26 10.57
CA ILE A 47 -4.64 -5.95 11.30
C ILE A 47 -3.71 -5.16 10.39
N GLY A 48 -3.56 -3.86 10.66
CA GLY A 48 -2.69 -2.99 9.89
C GLY A 48 -3.06 -1.52 9.99
N GLY A 49 -2.29 -0.64 9.34
CA GLY A 49 -2.51 0.82 9.38
C GLY A 49 -1.92 1.52 8.13
N GLY A 50 -1.82 0.81 7.02
CA GLY A 50 -1.50 1.34 5.70
C GLY A 50 -2.74 1.43 4.82
N ASN A 51 -2.60 1.99 3.59
CA ASN A 51 -3.72 2.10 2.64
C ASN A 51 -4.37 0.75 2.38
N VAL A 52 -3.59 -0.32 2.21
CA VAL A 52 -4.12 -1.68 2.01
C VAL A 52 -5.04 -2.13 3.17
N ALA A 53 -4.74 -1.74 4.41
CA ALA A 53 -5.63 -2.05 5.54
C ALA A 53 -6.96 -1.29 5.44
N MET A 54 -6.94 -0.05 4.93
CA MET A 54 -8.17 0.73 4.68
C MET A 54 -8.98 0.13 3.53
N ASP A 55 -8.32 -0.26 2.43
CA ASP A 55 -8.98 -0.95 1.31
C ASP A 55 -9.67 -2.24 1.76
N VAL A 56 -8.96 -3.08 2.53
CA VAL A 56 -9.51 -4.32 3.10
C VAL A 56 -10.69 -4.05 4.03
N ALA A 57 -10.58 -3.06 4.92
CA ALA A 57 -11.64 -2.73 5.88
C ALA A 57 -12.91 -2.27 5.14
N ARG A 58 -12.76 -1.33 4.20
CA ARG A 58 -13.86 -0.79 3.39
C ARG A 58 -14.47 -1.86 2.47
N SER A 59 -13.64 -2.73 1.88
CA SER A 59 -14.12 -3.88 1.10
C SER A 59 -14.88 -4.88 1.96
N SER A 60 -14.42 -5.13 3.20
CA SER A 60 -15.14 -6.02 4.13
C SER A 60 -16.56 -5.51 4.45
N VAL A 61 -16.74 -4.20 4.59
CA VAL A 61 -18.08 -3.60 4.74
C VAL A 61 -18.95 -3.87 3.51
N ARG A 62 -18.39 -3.71 2.29
CA ARG A 62 -19.09 -3.96 1.02
C ARG A 62 -19.45 -5.43 0.81
N LEU A 63 -18.63 -6.33 1.35
CA LEU A 63 -18.87 -7.78 1.34
C LEU A 63 -19.90 -8.24 2.39
N GLY A 64 -20.53 -7.30 3.10
CA GLY A 64 -21.63 -7.57 4.03
C GLY A 64 -21.23 -7.83 5.48
N ALA A 65 -20.02 -7.50 5.89
CA ALA A 65 -19.61 -7.65 7.29
C ALA A 65 -20.49 -6.82 8.23
N ASP A 66 -20.96 -7.41 9.32
CA ASP A 66 -21.77 -6.74 10.34
C ASP A 66 -20.96 -5.72 11.14
N LYS A 67 -19.68 -6.04 11.35
CA LYS A 67 -18.75 -5.19 12.06
C LYS A 67 -17.35 -5.33 11.49
N VAL A 68 -16.66 -4.20 11.28
CA VAL A 68 -15.27 -4.17 10.85
C VAL A 68 -14.46 -3.35 11.86
N SER A 69 -13.39 -3.95 12.41
CA SER A 69 -12.49 -3.30 13.37
C SER A 69 -11.06 -3.33 12.84
N ILE A 70 -10.41 -2.18 12.77
CA ILE A 70 -9.03 -2.04 12.34
C ILE A 70 -8.12 -1.99 13.58
N VAL A 71 -7.28 -3.00 13.76
CA VAL A 71 -6.35 -3.11 14.88
C VAL A 71 -4.99 -2.54 14.48
N TYR A 72 -4.54 -1.53 15.20
CA TYR A 72 -3.27 -0.88 14.92
C TYR A 72 -2.42 -0.67 16.18
N ARG A 73 -1.15 -1.08 16.11
CA ARG A 73 -0.23 -1.05 17.26
C ARG A 73 0.31 0.34 17.66
N ARG A 74 0.02 1.37 16.87
CA ARG A 74 0.37 2.78 17.15
C ARG A 74 -0.89 3.62 17.22
N ARG A 75 -0.73 4.94 17.37
CA ARG A 75 -1.86 5.87 17.32
C ARG A 75 -2.39 5.99 15.89
N LYS A 76 -3.65 6.36 15.75
CA LYS A 76 -4.27 6.66 14.45
C LYS A 76 -3.44 7.70 13.67
N ALA A 77 -2.97 8.75 14.33
CA ALA A 77 -2.10 9.77 13.74
C ALA A 77 -0.74 9.24 13.26
N ASP A 78 -0.31 8.04 13.65
CA ASP A 78 0.95 7.42 13.23
C ASP A 78 0.74 6.40 12.09
N MET A 79 -0.48 6.28 11.56
CA MET A 79 -0.78 5.41 10.41
C MET A 79 -0.03 5.88 9.16
N THR A 80 0.29 4.94 8.29
CA THR A 80 0.88 5.24 6.98
C THR A 80 -0.16 5.34 5.88
N ALA A 81 -1.41 5.01 6.19
CA ALA A 81 -2.55 5.30 5.34
C ALA A 81 -2.72 6.83 5.20
N LEU A 82 -3.22 7.25 4.06
CA LEU A 82 -3.60 8.64 3.85
C LEU A 82 -4.73 9.01 4.83
N PRO A 83 -4.73 10.22 5.40
CA PRO A 83 -5.79 10.64 6.33
C PRO A 83 -7.19 10.46 5.75
N GLU A 84 -7.37 10.79 4.47
CA GLU A 84 -8.64 10.67 3.74
C GLU A 84 -9.13 9.22 3.66
N GLU A 85 -8.21 8.25 3.55
CA GLU A 85 -8.57 6.82 3.54
C GLU A 85 -9.02 6.34 4.92
N VAL A 86 -8.38 6.82 5.98
CA VAL A 86 -8.77 6.50 7.35
C VAL A 86 -10.14 7.11 7.68
N GLU A 87 -10.34 8.39 7.35
CA GLU A 87 -11.61 9.08 7.51
C GLU A 87 -12.72 8.42 6.68
N GLY A 88 -12.39 7.98 5.45
CA GLY A 88 -13.30 7.24 4.58
C GLY A 88 -13.74 5.91 5.19
N ALA A 89 -12.82 5.16 5.80
CA ALA A 89 -13.14 3.90 6.47
C ALA A 89 -14.03 4.11 7.71
N GLU A 90 -13.73 5.12 8.54
CA GLU A 90 -14.57 5.48 9.70
C GLU A 90 -15.98 5.94 9.27
N ALA A 91 -16.07 6.76 8.22
CA ALA A 91 -17.36 7.22 7.67
C ALA A 91 -18.22 6.07 7.13
N GLU A 92 -17.59 5.02 6.62
CA GLU A 92 -18.27 3.81 6.14
C GLU A 92 -18.61 2.82 7.26
N GLY A 93 -18.21 3.12 8.51
CA GLY A 93 -18.60 2.37 9.71
C GLY A 93 -17.53 1.44 10.28
N CYS A 94 -16.27 1.59 9.85
CA CYS A 94 -15.16 0.85 10.46
C CYS A 94 -14.72 1.46 11.80
N ASP A 95 -14.48 0.62 12.80
CA ASP A 95 -13.90 1.03 14.08
C ASP A 95 -12.37 1.01 14.03
N VAL A 96 -11.69 2.08 14.41
CA VAL A 96 -10.23 2.12 14.53
C VAL A 96 -9.81 1.89 15.98
N LEU A 97 -9.19 0.75 16.25
CA LEU A 97 -8.67 0.36 17.55
C LEU A 97 -7.15 0.60 17.58
N GLU A 98 -6.78 1.80 18.01
CA GLU A 98 -5.38 2.22 18.09
C GLU A 98 -4.67 1.70 19.34
N LEU A 99 -3.34 1.65 19.32
CA LEU A 99 -2.49 1.20 20.43
C LEU A 99 -2.82 -0.23 20.89
N MET A 100 -3.16 -1.10 19.93
CA MET A 100 -3.48 -2.50 20.15
C MET A 100 -2.55 -3.38 19.30
N SER A 101 -1.80 -4.28 19.93
CA SER A 101 -0.91 -5.22 19.24
C SER A 101 -1.47 -6.63 19.33
N PRO A 102 -1.63 -7.36 18.21
CA PRO A 102 -2.06 -8.75 18.23
C PRO A 102 -1.12 -9.64 19.07
N VAL A 103 -1.66 -10.61 19.77
CA VAL A 103 -0.92 -11.54 20.62
C VAL A 103 -1.18 -12.98 20.21
N ARG A 104 -2.45 -13.40 20.14
CA ARG A 104 -2.87 -14.74 19.76
C ARG A 104 -4.31 -14.71 19.24
N ILE A 105 -4.68 -15.76 18.54
CA ILE A 105 -6.02 -15.95 18.02
C ILE A 105 -6.78 -16.89 18.96
N GLU A 106 -7.98 -16.49 19.37
CA GLU A 106 -8.93 -17.36 20.05
C GLU A 106 -9.70 -18.15 19.00
N LYS A 107 -9.82 -19.46 19.19
CA LYS A 107 -10.49 -20.37 18.25
C LYS A 107 -11.44 -21.32 18.95
N ASP A 108 -12.43 -21.79 18.21
CA ASP A 108 -13.38 -22.78 18.69
C ASP A 108 -12.86 -24.24 18.54
N GLU A 109 -13.73 -25.19 18.83
CA GLU A 109 -13.44 -26.64 18.73
C GLU A 109 -13.16 -27.13 17.30
N ASN A 110 -13.53 -26.31 16.28
CA ASN A 110 -13.34 -26.61 14.86
C ASN A 110 -12.15 -25.82 14.26
N ASP A 111 -11.29 -25.27 15.10
CA ASP A 111 -10.19 -24.39 14.70
C ASP A 111 -10.64 -23.13 13.94
N ALA A 112 -11.88 -22.67 14.10
CA ALA A 112 -12.36 -21.42 13.51
C ALA A 112 -12.11 -20.24 14.45
N ALA A 113 -11.74 -19.07 13.88
CA ALA A 113 -11.52 -17.86 14.65
C ALA A 113 -12.81 -17.40 15.34
N VAL A 114 -12.74 -17.12 16.63
CA VAL A 114 -13.83 -16.53 17.42
C VAL A 114 -13.42 -15.20 18.08
N GLY A 115 -12.14 -14.89 18.05
CA GLY A 115 -11.62 -13.64 18.56
C GLY A 115 -10.12 -13.43 18.38
N LEU A 116 -9.69 -12.21 18.53
CA LEU A 116 -8.28 -11.82 18.54
C LEU A 116 -7.92 -11.21 19.90
N TRP A 117 -6.95 -11.82 20.58
CA TRP A 117 -6.37 -11.21 21.79
C TRP A 117 -5.35 -10.14 21.39
N VAL A 118 -5.50 -8.97 21.97
CA VAL A 118 -4.62 -7.83 21.75
C VAL A 118 -4.05 -7.31 23.05
N GLN A 119 -2.79 -6.92 23.01
CA GLN A 119 -2.11 -6.27 24.13
C GLN A 119 -2.13 -4.75 23.93
N PRO A 120 -2.69 -3.98 24.86
CA PRO A 120 -2.62 -2.53 24.82
C PRO A 120 -1.17 -2.03 24.80
N GLN A 121 -0.93 -0.98 24.01
CA GLN A 121 0.37 -0.39 23.79
C GLN A 121 0.43 1.04 24.31
N MET A 122 1.65 1.54 24.48
CA MET A 122 1.96 2.95 24.71
C MET A 122 3.13 3.37 23.78
N ILE A 123 3.18 4.62 23.38
CA ILE A 123 4.33 5.13 22.64
C ILE A 123 5.44 5.48 23.62
N SER A 124 6.62 4.83 23.47
CA SER A 124 7.73 5.00 24.40
C SER A 124 8.82 5.93 23.89
N ARG A 125 9.09 5.90 22.60
CA ARG A 125 10.18 6.67 21.97
C ARG A 125 9.98 6.76 20.46
N ILE A 126 10.77 7.61 19.80
CA ILE A 126 10.89 7.63 18.34
C ILE A 126 12.09 6.78 17.93
N LYS A 127 11.91 5.81 17.04
CA LYS A 127 12.98 4.97 16.47
C LYS A 127 12.91 5.03 14.94
N GLY A 128 14.00 5.45 14.30
CA GLY A 128 14.03 5.59 12.83
C GLY A 128 12.97 6.56 12.29
N GLY A 129 12.72 7.68 12.99
CA GLY A 129 11.72 8.67 12.60
C GLY A 129 10.27 8.30 12.89
N ARG A 130 10.00 7.11 13.47
CA ARG A 130 8.63 6.64 13.75
C ARG A 130 8.42 6.33 15.24
N PRO A 131 7.21 6.61 15.78
CA PRO A 131 6.85 6.23 17.14
C PRO A 131 6.99 4.72 17.36
N SER A 132 7.69 4.33 18.42
CA SER A 132 7.94 2.94 18.78
C SER A 132 6.94 2.51 19.86
N PRO A 133 6.05 1.56 19.59
CA PRO A 133 5.13 1.04 20.60
C PRO A 133 5.89 0.20 21.62
N LYS A 134 5.39 0.21 22.85
CA LYS A 134 5.81 -0.62 23.97
C LYS A 134 4.57 -1.14 24.68
N THR A 135 4.61 -2.36 25.17
CA THR A 135 3.54 -2.96 25.98
C THR A 135 3.19 -2.05 27.16
N ALA A 136 1.92 -1.70 27.28
CA ALA A 136 1.39 -0.99 28.43
C ALA A 136 1.15 -1.97 29.60
N ALA A 137 1.22 -1.47 30.81
CA ALA A 137 0.90 -2.24 32.02
C ALA A 137 -0.64 -2.35 32.18
N LYS A 138 -1.26 -3.05 31.22
CA LYS A 138 -2.71 -3.32 31.17
C LYS A 138 -2.92 -4.75 30.72
N ASP A 139 -4.04 -5.34 31.12
CA ASP A 139 -4.42 -6.69 30.70
C ASP A 139 -4.70 -6.76 29.21
N GLU A 140 -4.53 -7.94 28.63
CA GLU A 140 -4.92 -8.24 27.27
C GLU A 140 -6.43 -8.12 27.09
N VAL A 141 -6.86 -7.73 25.92
CA VAL A 141 -8.27 -7.53 25.56
C VAL A 141 -8.65 -8.49 24.44
N LEU A 142 -9.75 -9.20 24.60
CA LEU A 142 -10.33 -10.01 23.54
C LEU A 142 -11.23 -9.15 22.64
N ILE A 143 -10.95 -9.16 21.35
CA ILE A 143 -11.80 -8.56 20.32
C ILE A 143 -12.54 -9.72 19.64
N PRO A 144 -13.85 -9.89 19.86
CA PRO A 144 -14.61 -10.94 19.21
C PRO A 144 -14.65 -10.76 17.69
N CYS A 145 -14.29 -11.78 16.92
CA CYS A 145 -14.31 -11.75 15.47
C CYS A 145 -14.45 -13.15 14.88
N ASP A 146 -14.98 -13.23 13.68
CA ASP A 146 -15.18 -14.45 12.93
C ASP A 146 -14.19 -14.57 11.76
N LEU A 147 -13.61 -13.42 11.37
CA LEU A 147 -12.59 -13.34 10.32
C LEU A 147 -11.48 -12.36 10.74
N ILE A 148 -10.26 -12.70 10.40
CA ILE A 148 -9.07 -11.88 10.63
C ILE A 148 -8.36 -11.70 9.28
N VAL A 149 -8.17 -10.46 8.85
CA VAL A 149 -7.44 -10.12 7.62
C VAL A 149 -6.12 -9.43 7.97
N VAL A 150 -5.02 -10.05 7.59
CA VAL A 150 -3.67 -9.55 7.88
C VAL A 150 -3.21 -8.58 6.78
N ALA A 151 -3.03 -7.31 7.13
CA ALA A 151 -2.69 -6.20 6.23
C ALA A 151 -1.44 -5.43 6.69
N ILE A 152 -0.38 -6.13 7.11
CA ILE A 152 0.85 -5.52 7.69
C ILE A 152 1.95 -5.27 6.66
N GLY A 153 1.65 -5.37 5.39
CA GLY A 153 2.52 -5.13 4.26
C GLY A 153 2.81 -6.39 3.46
N GLN A 154 3.61 -6.21 2.41
CA GLN A 154 3.93 -7.23 1.43
C GLN A 154 5.43 -7.54 1.43
N GLY A 155 5.78 -8.72 0.96
CA GLY A 155 7.13 -9.21 0.76
C GLY A 155 7.40 -9.57 -0.70
N ILE A 156 8.61 -10.01 -0.95
CA ILE A 156 9.07 -10.45 -2.26
C ILE A 156 9.45 -11.91 -2.17
N GLU A 157 8.99 -12.74 -3.09
CA GLU A 157 9.38 -14.13 -3.21
C GLU A 157 10.79 -14.22 -3.81
N THR A 158 11.81 -14.13 -2.97
CA THR A 158 13.22 -14.08 -3.41
C THR A 158 13.91 -15.44 -3.46
N ARG A 159 13.37 -16.46 -2.80
CA ARG A 159 14.02 -17.76 -2.58
C ARG A 159 14.54 -18.39 -3.88
N TYR A 160 13.71 -18.46 -4.92
CA TYR A 160 14.11 -19.01 -6.22
C TYR A 160 15.32 -18.29 -6.81
N PHE A 161 15.36 -16.97 -6.68
CA PHE A 161 16.44 -16.13 -7.23
C PHE A 161 17.74 -16.32 -6.43
N GLU A 162 17.64 -16.43 -5.10
CA GLU A 162 18.78 -16.72 -4.21
C GLU A 162 19.40 -18.07 -4.53
N GLU A 163 18.59 -19.13 -4.70
CA GLU A 163 19.01 -20.47 -5.09
C GLU A 163 19.74 -20.49 -6.45
N HIS A 164 19.43 -19.52 -7.34
CA HIS A 164 20.08 -19.35 -8.63
C HIS A 164 21.17 -18.27 -8.66
N GLY A 165 21.63 -17.86 -7.48
CA GLY A 165 22.80 -16.98 -7.31
C GLY A 165 22.54 -15.50 -7.61
N VAL A 166 21.29 -15.04 -7.46
CA VAL A 166 20.96 -13.62 -7.43
C VAL A 166 21.13 -13.12 -6.02
N THR A 167 21.87 -12.02 -5.85
CA THR A 167 22.10 -11.44 -4.52
C THR A 167 20.84 -10.78 -4.01
N VAL A 168 20.41 -11.23 -2.81
CA VAL A 168 19.27 -10.67 -2.09
C VAL A 168 19.74 -10.04 -0.79
N LYS A 169 19.24 -8.86 -0.45
CA LYS A 169 19.57 -8.13 0.74
C LYS A 169 18.33 -7.59 1.43
N ARG A 170 18.11 -8.00 2.66
CA ARG A 170 16.93 -7.62 3.46
C ARG A 170 15.59 -7.94 2.78
N GLY A 171 15.55 -9.03 2.01
CA GLY A 171 14.35 -9.48 1.30
C GLY A 171 14.06 -8.70 0.01
N THR A 172 15.03 -8.00 -0.56
CA THR A 172 14.95 -7.35 -1.88
C THR A 172 16.12 -7.79 -2.76
N ILE A 173 15.91 -7.82 -4.07
CA ILE A 173 16.98 -8.10 -5.05
C ILE A 173 17.96 -6.92 -5.07
N GLU A 174 19.26 -7.19 -4.98
CA GLU A 174 20.29 -6.13 -5.04
C GLU A 174 20.62 -5.82 -6.51
N ALA A 175 20.23 -4.63 -6.96
CA ALA A 175 20.56 -4.11 -8.29
C ALA A 175 21.40 -2.84 -8.16
N LEU A 176 22.20 -2.58 -9.21
CA LEU A 176 22.94 -1.34 -9.38
C LEU A 176 22.00 -0.19 -9.80
N ASP A 177 22.49 1.04 -9.81
CA ASP A 177 21.72 2.21 -10.29
C ASP A 177 21.32 2.08 -11.78
N THR A 178 22.03 1.26 -12.54
CA THR A 178 21.68 0.86 -13.91
C THR A 178 20.58 -0.19 -14.01
N SER A 179 20.03 -0.64 -12.90
CA SER A 179 19.11 -1.79 -12.79
C SER A 179 19.77 -3.16 -13.07
N GLU A 180 21.05 -3.22 -13.45
CA GLU A 180 21.75 -4.49 -13.61
C GLU A 180 21.97 -5.17 -12.26
N ILE A 181 21.77 -6.48 -12.18
CA ILE A 181 22.02 -7.24 -10.96
C ILE A 181 23.52 -7.32 -10.72
N LYS A 182 23.94 -6.97 -9.52
CA LYS A 182 25.33 -7.05 -9.12
C LYS A 182 25.89 -8.45 -9.33
N GLU A 183 27.06 -8.54 -9.94
CA GLU A 183 27.74 -9.80 -10.24
C GLU A 183 27.07 -10.71 -11.28
N ARG A 184 25.99 -10.26 -11.95
CA ARG A 184 25.24 -10.99 -12.97
C ARG A 184 24.98 -10.12 -14.20
N LYS A 185 25.98 -10.04 -15.10
CA LYS A 185 25.84 -9.27 -16.35
C LYS A 185 24.69 -9.74 -17.21
N GLY A 186 23.95 -8.79 -17.77
CA GLY A 186 22.84 -9.04 -18.67
C GLY A 186 21.54 -9.45 -17.96
N ILE A 187 21.50 -9.39 -16.62
CA ILE A 187 20.28 -9.58 -15.85
C ILE A 187 19.93 -8.25 -15.17
N PHE A 188 18.70 -7.79 -15.37
CA PHE A 188 18.23 -6.51 -14.85
C PHE A 188 17.03 -6.70 -13.94
N ALA A 189 16.93 -5.88 -12.91
CA ALA A 189 15.81 -5.87 -11.97
C ALA A 189 15.43 -4.44 -11.62
N GLY A 190 14.11 -4.19 -11.43
CA GLY A 190 13.59 -2.89 -11.07
C GLY A 190 12.18 -2.97 -10.50
N GLY A 191 11.72 -1.87 -9.91
CA GLY A 191 10.44 -1.80 -9.22
C GLY A 191 10.49 -2.40 -7.82
N ASP A 192 9.36 -2.85 -7.32
CA ASP A 192 9.20 -3.28 -5.92
C ASP A 192 10.10 -4.44 -5.51
N CYS A 193 10.52 -5.30 -6.45
CA CYS A 193 11.45 -6.38 -6.13
C CYS A 193 12.85 -5.88 -5.71
N VAL A 194 13.19 -4.64 -6.04
CA VAL A 194 14.44 -3.97 -5.67
C VAL A 194 14.25 -2.99 -4.52
N THR A 195 13.18 -2.18 -4.57
CA THR A 195 12.96 -1.09 -3.60
C THR A 195 12.12 -1.50 -2.39
N GLY A 196 11.45 -2.65 -2.44
CA GLY A 196 10.29 -2.95 -1.61
C GLY A 196 9.03 -2.28 -2.15
N PRO A 197 7.84 -2.61 -1.61
CA PRO A 197 6.57 -2.04 -2.04
C PRO A 197 6.59 -0.51 -2.06
N ALA A 198 6.28 0.09 -3.20
CA ALA A 198 6.35 1.53 -3.42
C ALA A 198 5.19 2.01 -4.32
N THR A 199 5.40 3.09 -5.07
CA THR A 199 4.37 3.68 -5.94
C THR A 199 4.55 3.25 -7.40
N VAL A 200 3.44 3.26 -8.16
CA VAL A 200 3.43 2.98 -9.60
C VAL A 200 4.43 3.86 -10.36
N ILE A 201 4.51 5.15 -10.03
CA ILE A 201 5.45 6.09 -10.67
C ILE A 201 6.90 5.64 -10.50
N ARG A 202 7.28 5.13 -9.32
CA ARG A 202 8.63 4.58 -9.08
C ARG A 202 8.89 3.32 -9.88
N ALA A 203 7.90 2.45 -10.01
CA ALA A 203 8.00 1.24 -10.82
C ALA A 203 8.19 1.58 -12.31
N ILE A 204 7.44 2.56 -12.83
CA ILE A 204 7.59 3.06 -14.21
C ILE A 204 8.99 3.65 -14.42
N ALA A 205 9.46 4.50 -13.48
CA ALA A 205 10.80 5.08 -13.56
C ALA A 205 11.89 4.00 -13.58
N ALA A 206 11.79 2.99 -12.71
CA ALA A 206 12.71 1.86 -12.70
C ALA A 206 12.67 1.06 -14.03
N GLY A 207 11.48 0.86 -14.60
CA GLY A 207 11.30 0.20 -15.89
C GLY A 207 11.99 0.96 -17.02
N LYS A 208 11.89 2.28 -17.04
CA LYS A 208 12.58 3.14 -18.01
C LYS A 208 14.11 3.04 -17.88
N VAL A 209 14.62 3.07 -16.64
CA VAL A 209 16.06 2.89 -16.37
C VAL A 209 16.53 1.52 -16.86
N ALA A 210 15.81 0.46 -16.55
CA ALA A 210 16.14 -0.89 -16.99
C ALA A 210 16.14 -0.98 -18.52
N ALA A 211 15.11 -0.46 -19.19
CA ALA A 211 15.01 -0.48 -20.67
C ALA A 211 16.19 0.21 -21.33
N ALA A 212 16.57 1.41 -20.87
CA ALA A 212 17.71 2.15 -21.43
C ALA A 212 19.04 1.40 -21.25
N ASN A 213 19.24 0.75 -20.09
CA ASN A 213 20.48 0.02 -19.83
C ASN A 213 20.51 -1.36 -20.49
N ILE A 214 19.37 -1.99 -20.73
CA ILE A 214 19.26 -3.19 -21.58
C ILE A 214 19.62 -2.85 -23.02
N ASP A 215 19.10 -1.75 -23.55
CA ASP A 215 19.41 -1.26 -24.90
C ASP A 215 20.91 -1.01 -25.08
N GLU A 216 21.52 -0.32 -24.13
CA GLU A 216 22.96 -0.08 -24.08
C GLU A 216 23.77 -1.39 -24.00
N TYR A 217 23.35 -2.34 -23.15
CA TYR A 217 23.97 -3.64 -23.01
C TYR A 217 23.94 -4.45 -24.32
N LEU A 218 22.86 -4.32 -25.08
CA LEU A 218 22.71 -4.97 -26.40
C LEU A 218 23.43 -4.24 -27.51
N GLY A 219 23.98 -3.06 -27.27
CA GLY A 219 24.77 -2.26 -28.23
C GLY A 219 23.94 -1.44 -29.21
N TYR A 220 22.68 -1.17 -28.93
CA TYR A 220 21.81 -0.42 -29.84
C TYR A 220 21.86 1.11 -29.65
N HIS A 221 21.95 1.59 -28.42
CA HIS A 221 22.05 3.02 -28.10
C HIS A 221 20.85 3.87 -28.53
N HIS A 222 19.63 3.34 -28.48
CA HIS A 222 18.43 4.10 -28.80
C HIS A 222 18.17 5.16 -27.76
N GLU A 223 17.74 6.34 -28.18
CA GLU A 223 17.23 7.37 -27.29
C GLU A 223 15.74 7.14 -27.05
N ILE A 224 15.33 7.03 -25.78
CA ILE A 224 13.92 6.97 -25.42
C ILE A 224 13.40 8.40 -25.40
N THR A 225 12.71 8.81 -26.46
CA THR A 225 12.08 10.12 -26.58
C THR A 225 10.58 10.03 -26.36
N SER A 226 9.98 11.16 -26.01
CA SER A 226 8.53 11.33 -25.97
C SER A 226 8.14 12.27 -27.11
N ASP A 227 7.16 11.86 -27.93
CA ASP A 227 6.61 12.71 -29.00
C ASP A 227 5.68 13.80 -28.45
N VAL A 228 5.54 13.89 -27.13
CA VAL A 228 4.74 14.92 -26.46
C VAL A 228 5.56 16.19 -26.31
N GLU A 229 5.17 17.24 -27.02
CA GLU A 229 5.69 18.57 -26.79
C GLU A 229 5.14 19.11 -25.46
N ILE A 230 6.04 19.38 -24.52
CA ILE A 230 5.67 19.97 -23.24
C ILE A 230 5.68 21.49 -23.44
N PRO A 231 4.50 22.15 -23.39
CA PRO A 231 4.43 23.57 -23.62
C PRO A 231 5.22 24.34 -22.56
N TYR A 232 5.74 25.49 -22.94
CA TYR A 232 6.42 26.39 -22.03
C TYR A 232 5.51 26.77 -20.85
N ALA A 233 6.06 26.80 -19.64
CA ALA A 233 5.32 27.19 -18.45
C ALA A 233 5.10 28.71 -18.46
N GLY A 234 3.92 29.17 -18.89
CA GLY A 234 3.51 30.56 -18.74
C GLY A 234 3.09 30.82 -17.29
N TYR A 235 3.59 31.92 -16.72
CA TYR A 235 3.22 32.36 -15.37
C TYR A 235 2.38 33.65 -15.42
N GLU A 236 2.19 34.18 -16.59
CA GLU A 236 1.33 35.32 -16.87
C GLU A 236 -0.12 34.85 -16.74
N ASP A 237 -0.98 35.71 -16.25
CA ASP A 237 -2.44 35.44 -16.10
C ASP A 237 -2.85 34.34 -15.10
N LYS A 238 -1.97 33.95 -14.18
CA LYS A 238 -2.33 33.01 -13.09
C LYS A 238 -3.14 33.77 -12.02
N VAL A 239 -4.45 33.60 -12.07
CA VAL A 239 -5.35 34.14 -11.04
C VAL A 239 -5.27 33.21 -9.80
N PRO A 240 -4.96 33.74 -8.60
CA PRO A 240 -5.01 32.95 -7.39
C PRO A 240 -6.42 32.36 -7.18
N CYS A 241 -6.50 31.04 -7.11
CA CYS A 241 -7.74 30.32 -6.83
C CYS A 241 -7.51 29.22 -5.80
N GLY A 242 -8.55 28.82 -5.10
CA GLY A 242 -8.52 27.71 -4.15
C GLY A 242 -8.36 26.36 -4.85
N ARG A 243 -8.03 25.35 -4.07
CA ARG A 243 -8.07 23.95 -4.52
C ARG A 243 -9.51 23.55 -4.81
N VAL A 244 -9.74 22.81 -5.88
CA VAL A 244 -11.02 22.13 -6.12
C VAL A 244 -11.01 20.81 -5.36
N GLU A 245 -11.98 20.63 -4.47
CA GLU A 245 -12.15 19.36 -3.76
C GLU A 245 -12.96 18.40 -4.63
N VAL A 246 -12.45 17.18 -4.78
CA VAL A 246 -13.16 16.12 -5.52
C VAL A 246 -14.41 15.72 -4.74
N ALA A 247 -15.57 15.81 -5.38
CA ALA A 247 -16.82 15.38 -4.76
C ALA A 247 -16.88 13.86 -4.62
N LEU A 248 -17.21 13.40 -3.42
CA LEU A 248 -17.36 11.99 -3.09
C LEU A 248 -18.82 11.58 -3.02
N ARG A 249 -19.11 10.32 -3.35
CA ARG A 249 -20.39 9.71 -3.04
C ARG A 249 -20.62 9.67 -1.54
N ASP A 250 -21.89 9.80 -1.12
CA ASP A 250 -22.24 9.70 0.30
C ASP A 250 -21.78 8.36 0.90
N ALA A 251 -21.25 8.40 2.13
CA ALA A 251 -20.70 7.22 2.78
C ALA A 251 -21.74 6.10 3.00
N ALA A 252 -23.00 6.48 3.25
CA ALA A 252 -24.09 5.53 3.43
C ALA A 252 -24.46 4.80 2.14
N ASP A 253 -24.14 5.37 0.97
CA ASP A 253 -24.41 4.77 -0.33
C ASP A 253 -23.17 4.03 -0.87
N ARG A 254 -22.00 4.67 -0.87
CA ARG A 254 -20.78 4.09 -1.44
C ARG A 254 -20.30 2.84 -0.72
N LYS A 255 -20.69 2.62 0.53
CA LYS A 255 -20.36 1.40 1.29
C LYS A 255 -21.18 0.17 0.88
N LYS A 256 -22.17 0.29 0.01
CA LYS A 256 -23.08 -0.80 -0.39
C LYS A 256 -22.64 -1.50 -1.67
N ASP A 257 -21.69 -0.92 -2.39
CA ASP A 257 -21.27 -1.40 -3.71
C ASP A 257 -19.79 -1.11 -3.98
N PHE A 258 -19.28 -1.61 -5.11
CA PHE A 258 -17.91 -1.37 -5.58
C PHE A 258 -17.83 -0.33 -6.70
N GLU A 259 -18.88 0.47 -6.90
CA GLU A 259 -18.86 1.56 -7.86
C GLU A 259 -17.87 2.67 -7.45
N PRO A 260 -17.38 3.47 -8.39
CA PRO A 260 -16.44 4.55 -8.11
C PRO A 260 -16.90 5.44 -6.94
N ILE A 261 -15.98 5.74 -6.03
CA ILE A 261 -16.24 6.54 -4.82
C ILE A 261 -16.28 8.03 -5.16
N GLU A 262 -15.41 8.45 -6.10
CA GLU A 262 -15.21 9.83 -6.51
C GLU A 262 -15.99 10.13 -7.79
N TYR A 263 -16.60 11.32 -7.85
CA TYR A 263 -17.27 11.78 -9.09
C TYR A 263 -16.27 12.34 -10.12
N GLY A 264 -15.02 12.58 -9.70
CA GLY A 264 -14.01 13.23 -10.55
C GLY A 264 -14.24 14.75 -10.68
N PHE A 265 -13.53 15.35 -11.64
CA PHE A 265 -13.66 16.77 -11.96
C PHE A 265 -14.53 16.99 -13.20
N SER A 266 -15.29 18.07 -13.21
CA SER A 266 -15.78 18.67 -14.46
C SER A 266 -14.61 19.22 -15.28
N CYS A 267 -14.84 19.51 -16.57
CA CYS A 267 -13.82 20.15 -17.40
C CYS A 267 -13.37 21.51 -16.84
N GLU A 268 -14.28 22.27 -16.27
CA GLU A 268 -14.00 23.57 -15.67
C GLU A 268 -13.15 23.44 -14.41
N GLU A 269 -13.49 22.51 -13.52
CA GLU A 269 -12.72 22.20 -12.32
C GLU A 269 -11.31 21.66 -12.65
N ALA A 270 -11.20 20.79 -13.66
CA ALA A 270 -9.91 20.30 -14.14
C ALA A 270 -9.05 21.43 -14.71
N CYS A 271 -9.63 22.37 -15.45
CA CYS A 271 -8.95 23.57 -15.94
C CYS A 271 -8.51 24.48 -14.78
N GLN A 272 -9.35 24.66 -13.76
CA GLN A 272 -8.99 25.41 -12.56
C GLN A 272 -7.81 24.79 -11.84
N GLU A 273 -7.83 23.48 -11.58
CA GLU A 273 -6.73 22.77 -10.90
C GLU A 273 -5.44 22.76 -11.72
N SER A 274 -5.50 22.51 -13.03
CA SER A 274 -4.33 22.60 -13.91
C SER A 274 -3.78 24.04 -13.98
N GLY A 275 -4.65 25.02 -13.95
CA GLY A 275 -4.29 26.44 -13.89
C GLY A 275 -3.49 26.85 -12.66
N ARG A 276 -3.64 26.15 -11.54
CA ARG A 276 -2.87 26.37 -10.30
C ARG A 276 -1.43 25.83 -10.37
N CYS A 277 -1.13 24.95 -11.33
CA CYS A 277 0.18 24.33 -11.45
C CYS A 277 1.27 25.35 -11.76
N LEU A 278 2.27 25.46 -10.88
CA LEU A 278 3.42 26.36 -11.05
C LEU A 278 4.56 25.73 -11.85
N ARG A 279 4.38 24.54 -12.40
CA ARG A 279 5.40 23.83 -13.17
C ARG A 279 6.75 23.78 -12.44
N CYS A 280 6.76 23.34 -11.18
CA CYS A 280 7.97 23.21 -10.36
C CYS A 280 9.01 22.26 -10.96
N ASP A 281 8.60 21.32 -11.80
CA ASP A 281 9.46 20.47 -12.62
C ASP A 281 10.42 21.28 -13.50
N HIS A 282 9.98 22.40 -14.03
CA HIS A 282 10.77 23.30 -14.87
C HIS A 282 11.97 23.91 -14.12
N PHE A 283 11.89 24.04 -12.81
CA PHE A 283 12.96 24.54 -11.95
C PHE A 283 13.81 23.43 -11.32
N GLY A 284 13.66 22.21 -11.76
CA GLY A 284 14.37 21.05 -11.23
C GLY A 284 13.84 20.53 -9.89
N PHE A 285 12.73 21.04 -9.38
CA PHE A 285 12.05 20.47 -8.24
C PHE A 285 11.36 19.17 -8.62
N GLY A 286 11.56 18.13 -7.83
CA GLY A 286 10.99 16.81 -8.10
C GLY A 286 11.76 15.99 -9.12
N SER A 287 12.91 16.46 -9.62
CA SER A 287 13.80 15.62 -10.42
C SER A 287 14.32 14.46 -9.57
N PHE A 288 14.06 13.23 -10.03
CA PHE A 288 14.55 12.05 -9.36
C PHE A 288 16.07 11.98 -9.43
N ARG A 289 16.72 11.98 -8.28
CA ARG A 289 18.11 11.55 -8.16
C ARG A 289 18.12 10.03 -8.08
N GLY A 290 18.57 9.39 -9.08
CA GLY A 290 18.77 7.94 -9.06
C GLY A 290 18.44 7.26 -10.37
N GLY A 291 19.25 6.32 -10.74
CA GLY A 291 18.98 5.38 -11.79
C GLY A 291 19.44 5.77 -13.19
N ARG A 292 19.95 6.97 -13.39
CA ARG A 292 20.53 7.35 -14.67
C ARG A 292 21.62 8.41 -14.53
N GLU A 293 22.80 8.14 -15.04
CA GLU A 293 23.89 9.13 -15.18
C GLU A 293 23.65 10.07 -16.39
N LYS A 294 22.85 9.65 -17.35
CA LYS A 294 22.50 10.44 -18.53
C LYS A 294 21.02 10.82 -18.49
N GLN A 295 20.72 12.06 -18.74
CA GLN A 295 19.36 12.59 -18.89
C GLN A 295 18.65 11.93 -20.09
N TRP A 296 17.35 11.86 -19.97
CA TRP A 296 16.44 11.44 -21.04
C TRP A 296 16.54 12.39 -22.21
#